data_12512500a12dddf9ecc2165bea7ab27b
#
_entry.id   12512500a12dddf9ecc2165bea7ab27b
#
_cell.length_a   1.000
_cell.length_b   1.000
_cell.length_c   1.000
_cell.angle_alpha   90.00
_cell.angle_beta   90.00
_cell.angle_gamma   90.00
#
_symmetry.space_group_name_H-M   'P 1'
#
loop_
_entity.id
_entity.type
_entity.pdbx_description
1 polymer ?
#
loop_
_entity_poly.entity_id
_entity_poly.type
_entity_poly.pdbx_seq_one_letter_code
_entity_poly.pdbx_strand_id
1 'polypeptide(L)'
;WLSELSLLFRQKTAPEEFLYSTMEELITLPWIEGVAWTAAGKSSEIGKRAKHTTKIRIDDLQISIFSYTPVSGALYYHCKLLVQLINNFYVAKLRERELTQQTHLQAVYSTGARITHDIKNLLQSLQAITSVVVNDSDPDSFVVSRRLLRKQLPVLTQRLKMALEKLHTPATTEQESVYLKDWWNDLKSRITLANTLYQAVLCSDPVIPADLFDSVVDNLLENIRN
;
A
#
# COMPACT_ATOMS: atom_id res chain seq x y z
N TRP A 1 -19.43 23.03 9.88
CA TRP A 1 -18.77 22.06 10.75
C TRP A 1 -18.94 20.61 10.26
N LEU A 2 -20.17 20.08 10.05
CA LEU A 2 -20.37 18.71 9.55
C LEU A 2 -19.77 18.46 8.17
N SER A 3 -19.83 19.43 7.27
CA SER A 3 -19.16 19.35 5.95
C SER A 3 -17.64 19.32 6.10
N GLU A 4 -17.08 20.11 7.01
CA GLU A 4 -15.64 20.15 7.28
C GLU A 4 -15.15 18.87 7.93
N LEU A 5 -15.90 18.31 8.89
CA LEU A 5 -15.61 16.99 9.46
C LEU A 5 -15.57 15.90 8.39
N SER A 6 -16.50 15.94 7.43
CA SER A 6 -16.50 14.99 6.29
C SER A 6 -15.31 15.18 5.37
N LEU A 7 -14.84 16.41 5.17
CA LEU A 7 -13.62 16.70 4.41
C LEU A 7 -12.37 16.20 5.13
N LEU A 8 -12.25 16.45 6.44
CA LEU A 8 -11.16 15.95 7.27
C LEU A 8 -11.08 14.43 7.24
N PHE A 9 -12.24 13.75 7.27
CA PHE A 9 -12.27 12.29 7.19
C PHE A 9 -11.73 11.76 5.84
N ARG A 10 -11.98 12.47 4.72
CA ARG A 10 -11.50 12.07 3.40
C ARG A 10 -9.99 12.25 3.21
N GLN A 11 -9.35 13.08 4.02
CA GLN A 11 -7.91 13.25 3.95
C GLN A 11 -7.20 11.99 4.43
N LYS A 12 -6.09 11.62 3.76
CA LYS A 12 -5.24 10.49 4.16
C LYS A 12 -4.35 10.88 5.35
N THR A 13 -4.97 11.25 6.47
CA THR A 13 -4.28 11.63 7.70
C THR A 13 -4.26 10.48 8.70
N ALA A 14 -3.29 10.51 9.62
CA ALA A 14 -3.23 9.56 10.72
C ALA A 14 -4.46 9.74 11.65
N PRO A 15 -4.95 8.67 12.31
CA PRO A 15 -6.09 8.77 13.22
C PRO A 15 -5.92 9.83 14.31
N GLU A 16 -4.71 9.99 14.84
CA GLU A 16 -4.38 10.98 15.86
C GLU A 16 -4.47 12.42 15.33
N GLU A 17 -3.99 12.64 14.12
CA GLU A 17 -4.04 13.92 13.42
C GLU A 17 -5.49 14.29 13.05
N PHE A 18 -6.27 13.31 12.61
CA PHE A 18 -7.71 13.48 12.39
C PHE A 18 -8.43 13.95 13.66
N LEU A 19 -8.15 13.31 14.81
CA LEU A 19 -8.74 13.75 16.09
C LEU A 19 -8.33 15.17 16.44
N TYR A 20 -7.05 15.50 16.30
CA TYR A 20 -6.51 16.82 16.60
C TYR A 20 -7.22 17.90 15.78
N SER A 21 -7.24 17.75 14.45
CA SER A 21 -7.91 18.70 13.54
C SER A 21 -9.41 18.80 13.80
N THR A 22 -10.05 17.68 14.15
CA THR A 22 -11.47 17.68 14.53
C THR A 22 -11.73 18.46 15.82
N MET A 23 -10.82 18.41 16.81
CA MET A 23 -10.95 19.19 18.04
C MET A 23 -10.67 20.69 17.80
N GLU A 24 -9.75 21.03 16.88
CA GLU A 24 -9.55 22.41 16.45
C GLU A 24 -10.84 22.97 15.82
N GLU A 25 -11.51 22.21 14.98
CA GLU A 25 -12.79 22.61 14.41
C GLU A 25 -13.91 22.73 15.46
N LEU A 26 -13.91 21.91 16.50
CA LEU A 26 -14.88 22.05 17.59
C LEU A 26 -14.75 23.37 18.37
N ILE A 27 -13.53 23.88 18.56
CA ILE A 27 -13.29 25.14 19.26
C ILE A 27 -13.77 26.35 18.43
N THR A 28 -13.97 26.22 17.12
CA THR A 28 -14.53 27.30 16.30
C THR A 28 -16.00 27.59 16.66
N LEU A 29 -16.68 26.69 17.38
CA LEU A 29 -18.04 26.91 17.86
C LEU A 29 -18.06 27.95 18.99
N PRO A 30 -18.86 29.01 18.87
CA PRO A 30 -18.75 30.21 19.72
C PRO A 30 -19.06 30.00 21.21
N TRP A 31 -19.58 28.84 21.59
CA TRP A 31 -19.91 28.48 22.99
C TRP A 31 -18.89 27.53 23.63
N ILE A 32 -17.89 27.05 22.86
CA ILE A 32 -16.81 26.18 23.32
C ILE A 32 -15.55 26.99 23.49
N GLU A 33 -14.99 27.00 24.70
CA GLU A 33 -13.75 27.68 25.02
C GLU A 33 -12.52 26.78 24.85
N GLY A 34 -12.73 25.49 25.01
CA GLY A 34 -11.68 24.50 24.87
C GLY A 34 -12.21 23.09 24.96
N VAL A 35 -11.37 22.16 24.56
CA VAL A 35 -11.69 20.74 24.53
C VAL A 35 -10.47 19.94 24.98
N ALA A 36 -10.70 18.97 25.86
CA ALA A 36 -9.70 17.94 26.16
C ALA A 36 -10.23 16.58 25.77
N TRP A 37 -9.37 15.72 25.24
CA TRP A 37 -9.77 14.37 24.87
C TRP A 37 -8.73 13.34 25.29
N THR A 38 -9.23 12.12 25.48
CA THR A 38 -8.40 10.94 25.73
C THR A 38 -8.83 9.85 24.75
N ALA A 39 -7.86 9.33 23.99
CA ALA A 39 -8.06 8.24 23.05
C ALA A 39 -6.84 7.31 23.09
N ALA A 40 -7.05 6.00 23.11
CA ALA A 40 -5.99 4.99 23.17
C ALA A 40 -4.94 5.27 24.28
N GLY A 41 -5.37 5.76 25.46
CA GLY A 41 -4.50 6.06 26.59
C GLY A 41 -3.69 7.37 26.50
N LYS A 42 -3.80 8.11 25.39
CA LYS A 42 -3.17 9.42 25.20
C LYS A 42 -4.18 10.53 25.45
N SER A 43 -3.78 11.57 26.18
CA SER A 43 -4.61 12.74 26.46
C SER A 43 -4.01 13.98 25.82
N SER A 44 -4.87 14.82 25.25
CA SER A 44 -4.52 16.12 24.70
C SER A 44 -5.59 17.14 25.05
N GLU A 45 -5.22 18.43 25.01
CA GLU A 45 -6.10 19.54 25.35
C GLU A 45 -5.81 20.73 24.42
N ILE A 46 -6.84 21.41 23.95
CA ILE A 46 -6.76 22.61 23.12
C ILE A 46 -7.74 23.67 23.67
N GLY A 47 -7.35 24.94 23.57
CA GLY A 47 -8.15 26.08 24.04
C GLY A 47 -7.99 26.36 25.54
N LYS A 48 -9.01 26.94 26.16
CA LYS A 48 -8.98 27.38 27.57
C LYS A 48 -9.98 26.58 28.39
N ARG A 49 -9.61 26.26 29.61
CA ARG A 49 -10.58 25.71 30.57
C ARG A 49 -11.57 26.78 31.00
N ALA A 50 -12.85 26.44 31.07
CA ALA A 50 -13.92 27.31 31.46
C ALA A 50 -14.65 26.77 32.71
N LYS A 51 -15.62 27.56 33.23
CA LYS A 51 -16.33 27.27 34.46
C LYS A 51 -17.07 25.94 34.45
N HIS A 52 -17.64 25.57 33.32
CA HIS A 52 -18.40 24.32 33.15
C HIS A 52 -17.65 23.32 32.29
N THR A 53 -17.62 22.06 32.72
CA THR A 53 -17.01 20.97 32.03
C THR A 53 -18.03 19.88 31.75
N THR A 54 -18.27 19.56 30.48
CA THR A 54 -19.14 18.47 30.10
C THR A 54 -18.29 17.32 29.57
N LYS A 55 -18.32 16.18 30.25
CA LYS A 55 -17.59 14.98 29.88
C LYS A 55 -18.52 14.02 29.14
N ILE A 56 -18.12 13.58 27.97
CA ILE A 56 -18.83 12.61 27.17
C ILE A 56 -17.83 11.50 26.81
N ARG A 57 -18.19 10.27 27.15
CA ARG A 57 -17.37 9.10 26.84
C ARG A 57 -18.14 8.15 25.92
N ILE A 58 -17.49 7.70 24.86
CA ILE A 58 -18.02 6.71 23.91
C ILE A 58 -16.87 5.76 23.60
N ASP A 59 -17.03 4.51 23.96
CA ASP A 59 -16.00 3.47 23.88
C ASP A 59 -14.67 3.93 24.53
N ASP A 60 -13.59 3.97 23.79
CA ASP A 60 -12.25 4.40 24.24
C ASP A 60 -12.00 5.90 24.06
N LEU A 61 -12.92 6.62 23.41
CA LEU A 61 -12.83 8.07 23.23
C LEU A 61 -13.59 8.79 24.34
N GLN A 62 -12.90 9.63 25.11
CA GLN A 62 -13.50 10.54 26.07
C GLN A 62 -13.20 11.97 25.65
N ILE A 63 -14.25 12.80 25.52
CA ILE A 63 -14.11 14.22 25.20
C ILE A 63 -14.68 15.03 26.37
N SER A 64 -13.93 16.04 26.81
CA SER A 64 -14.34 17.03 27.84
C SER A 64 -14.46 18.39 27.18
N ILE A 65 -15.66 18.94 27.12
CA ILE A 65 -15.96 20.24 26.51
C ILE A 65 -15.99 21.28 27.62
N PHE A 66 -15.22 22.36 27.44
CA PHE A 66 -15.19 23.50 28.38
C PHE A 66 -16.03 24.63 27.82
N SER A 67 -16.99 25.16 28.63
CA SER A 67 -17.94 26.18 28.21
C SER A 67 -18.27 27.18 29.33
N TYR A 68 -18.65 28.41 28.97
CA TYR A 68 -19.09 29.41 29.97
C TYR A 68 -20.44 29.07 30.57
N THR A 69 -21.33 28.47 29.77
CA THR A 69 -22.68 28.07 30.20
C THR A 69 -22.77 26.55 30.35
N PRO A 70 -23.58 26.06 31.30
CA PRO A 70 -23.73 24.61 31.45
C PRO A 70 -24.40 24.00 30.22
N VAL A 71 -23.83 22.95 29.71
CA VAL A 71 -24.39 22.16 28.60
C VAL A 71 -25.44 21.21 29.19
N SER A 72 -26.72 21.45 28.90
CA SER A 72 -27.84 20.68 29.44
C SER A 72 -28.94 20.48 28.39
N GLY A 73 -29.89 19.60 28.68
CA GLY A 73 -31.06 19.37 27.84
C GLY A 73 -30.69 18.94 26.39
N ALA A 74 -31.31 19.59 25.43
CA ALA A 74 -31.11 19.27 24.00
C ALA A 74 -29.64 19.46 23.56
N LEU A 75 -28.95 20.47 24.09
CA LEU A 75 -27.55 20.74 23.74
C LEU A 75 -26.65 19.60 24.18
N TYR A 76 -26.88 18.99 25.33
CA TYR A 76 -26.13 17.80 25.76
C TYR A 76 -26.28 16.63 24.78
N TYR A 77 -27.49 16.37 24.33
CA TYR A 77 -27.74 15.30 23.34
C TYR A 77 -27.08 15.60 22.01
N HIS A 78 -27.07 16.86 21.56
CA HIS A 78 -26.35 17.25 20.37
C HIS A 78 -24.84 17.02 20.54
N CYS A 79 -24.24 17.42 21.65
CA CYS A 79 -22.84 17.13 21.93
C CYS A 79 -22.56 15.63 21.94
N LYS A 80 -23.45 14.83 22.54
CA LYS A 80 -23.31 13.37 22.54
C LYS A 80 -23.33 12.78 21.13
N LEU A 81 -24.24 13.23 20.26
CA LEU A 81 -24.31 12.80 18.87
C LEU A 81 -23.04 13.23 18.09
N LEU A 82 -22.53 14.43 18.32
CA LEU A 82 -21.27 14.89 17.70
C LEU A 82 -20.10 14.02 18.12
N VAL A 83 -19.97 13.74 19.42
CA VAL A 83 -18.91 12.86 19.93
C VAL A 83 -19.03 11.45 19.35
N GLN A 84 -20.26 10.96 19.19
CA GLN A 84 -20.51 9.65 18.58
C GLN A 84 -20.10 9.62 17.13
N LEU A 85 -20.37 10.67 16.37
CA LEU A 85 -19.95 10.80 14.97
C LEU A 85 -18.43 10.86 14.86
N ILE A 86 -17.78 11.65 15.71
CA ILE A 86 -16.31 11.73 15.78
C ILE A 86 -15.71 10.34 16.10
N ASN A 87 -16.27 9.65 17.09
CA ASN A 87 -15.83 8.31 17.45
C ASN A 87 -15.95 7.32 16.28
N ASN A 88 -17.07 7.35 15.55
CA ASN A 88 -17.29 6.50 14.39
C ASN A 88 -16.24 6.74 13.30
N PHE A 89 -15.93 8.00 13.00
CA PHE A 89 -14.88 8.34 12.02
C PHE A 89 -13.48 7.97 12.52
N TYR A 90 -13.20 8.20 13.80
CA TYR A 90 -11.93 7.81 14.39
C TYR A 90 -11.69 6.29 14.33
N VAL A 91 -12.70 5.50 14.70
CA VAL A 91 -12.63 4.03 14.60
C VAL A 91 -12.49 3.58 13.14
N ALA A 92 -13.17 4.25 12.20
CA ALA A 92 -13.00 3.96 10.77
C ALA A 92 -11.57 4.22 10.29
N LYS A 93 -10.93 5.32 10.75
CA LYS A 93 -9.52 5.64 10.46
C LYS A 93 -8.55 4.63 11.08
N LEU A 94 -8.82 4.16 12.28
CA LEU A 94 -8.02 3.08 12.90
C LEU A 94 -8.07 1.80 12.07
N ARG A 95 -9.26 1.40 11.63
CA ARG A 95 -9.45 0.23 10.76
C ARG A 95 -8.76 0.39 9.40
N GLU A 96 -8.86 1.57 8.80
CA GLU A 96 -8.18 1.89 7.52
C GLU A 96 -6.66 1.70 7.68
N ARG A 97 -6.08 2.23 8.76
CA ARG A 97 -4.65 2.07 9.07
C ARG A 97 -4.27 0.61 9.27
N GLU A 98 -5.07 -0.16 10.01
CA GLU A 98 -4.84 -1.57 10.28
C GLU A 98 -4.89 -2.40 8.99
N LEU A 99 -5.90 -2.17 8.13
CA LEU A 99 -6.01 -2.81 6.83
C LEU A 99 -4.82 -2.48 5.92
N THR A 100 -4.39 -1.23 5.89
CA THR A 100 -3.22 -0.81 5.12
C THR A 100 -1.95 -1.53 5.60
N GLN A 101 -1.75 -1.64 6.91
CA GLN A 101 -0.63 -2.37 7.48
C GLN A 101 -0.69 -3.87 7.15
N GLN A 102 -1.87 -4.49 7.26
CA GLN A 102 -2.05 -5.90 6.91
C GLN A 102 -1.79 -6.15 5.42
N THR A 103 -2.29 -5.29 4.55
CA THR A 103 -2.04 -5.38 3.10
C THR A 103 -0.55 -5.26 2.78
N HIS A 104 0.13 -4.31 3.43
CA HIS A 104 1.58 -4.15 3.27
C HIS A 104 2.35 -5.40 3.72
N LEU A 105 2.04 -5.94 4.90
CA LEU A 105 2.65 -7.18 5.39
C LEU A 105 2.39 -8.36 4.44
N GLN A 106 1.16 -8.50 3.95
CA GLN A 106 0.81 -9.55 3.00
C GLN A 106 1.59 -9.43 1.70
N ALA A 107 1.77 -8.21 1.18
CA ALA A 107 2.59 -7.96 0.00
C ALA A 107 4.07 -8.36 0.23
N VAL A 108 4.63 -8.01 1.40
CA VAL A 108 6.00 -8.41 1.78
C VAL A 108 6.13 -9.93 1.88
N TYR A 109 5.19 -10.62 2.54
CA TYR A 109 5.21 -12.08 2.67
C TYR A 109 5.05 -12.77 1.30
N SER A 110 4.15 -12.32 0.45
CA SER A 110 3.94 -12.90 -0.87
C SER A 110 5.18 -12.74 -1.76
N THR A 111 5.81 -11.58 -1.73
CA THR A 111 7.06 -11.31 -2.44
C THR A 111 8.19 -12.20 -1.92
N GLY A 112 8.35 -12.32 -0.61
CA GLY A 112 9.34 -13.21 0.02
C GLY A 112 9.15 -14.68 -0.35
N ALA A 113 7.91 -15.17 -0.40
CA ALA A 113 7.59 -16.54 -0.81
C ALA A 113 7.97 -16.80 -2.28
N ARG A 114 7.66 -15.86 -3.18
CA ARG A 114 8.04 -15.94 -4.60
C ARG A 114 9.55 -15.97 -4.78
N ILE A 115 10.27 -15.08 -4.10
CA ILE A 115 11.75 -15.04 -4.15
C ILE A 115 12.34 -16.33 -3.62
N THR A 116 11.82 -16.87 -2.51
CA THR A 116 12.27 -18.15 -1.96
C THR A 116 12.07 -19.31 -2.96
N HIS A 117 10.93 -19.32 -3.64
CA HIS A 117 10.65 -20.29 -4.71
C HIS A 117 11.65 -20.15 -5.87
N ASP A 118 11.93 -18.92 -6.32
CA ASP A 118 12.86 -18.65 -7.42
C ASP A 118 14.28 -19.06 -7.05
N ILE A 119 14.74 -18.74 -5.83
CA ILE A 119 16.04 -19.19 -5.30
C ILE A 119 16.12 -20.72 -5.25
N LYS A 120 15.06 -21.40 -4.79
CA LYS A 120 15.02 -22.87 -4.75
C LYS A 120 15.15 -23.46 -6.15
N ASN A 121 14.47 -22.91 -7.14
CA ASN A 121 14.55 -23.35 -8.54
C ASN A 121 15.95 -23.11 -9.13
N LEU A 122 16.60 -21.99 -8.81
CA LEU A 122 17.97 -21.69 -9.18
C LEU A 122 18.96 -22.70 -8.57
N LEU A 123 18.81 -23.03 -7.29
CA LEU A 123 19.63 -24.03 -6.60
C LEU A 123 19.46 -25.42 -7.20
N GLN A 124 18.23 -25.83 -7.51
CA GLN A 124 17.97 -27.11 -8.17
C GLN A 124 18.62 -27.19 -9.56
N SER A 125 18.54 -26.11 -10.34
CA SER A 125 19.17 -26.03 -11.64
C SER A 125 20.71 -26.08 -11.54
N LEU A 126 21.29 -25.41 -10.54
CA LEU A 126 22.72 -25.47 -10.24
C LEU A 126 23.15 -26.87 -9.83
N GLN A 127 22.41 -27.54 -8.95
CA GLN A 127 22.67 -28.91 -8.52
C GLN A 127 22.62 -29.90 -9.70
N ALA A 128 21.61 -29.76 -10.58
CA ALA A 128 21.50 -30.57 -11.78
C ALA A 128 22.72 -30.41 -12.71
N ILE A 129 23.18 -29.18 -12.94
CA ILE A 129 24.37 -28.89 -13.74
C ILE A 129 25.62 -29.47 -13.07
N THR A 130 25.77 -29.28 -11.77
CA THR A 130 26.92 -29.81 -11.00
C THR A 130 26.96 -31.33 -11.03
N SER A 131 25.83 -32.00 -10.91
CA SER A 131 25.76 -33.47 -10.95
C SER A 131 26.18 -34.03 -12.30
N VAL A 132 25.81 -33.36 -13.42
CA VAL A 132 26.25 -33.72 -14.75
C VAL A 132 27.76 -33.59 -14.89
N VAL A 133 28.35 -32.48 -14.42
CA VAL A 133 29.79 -32.23 -14.53
C VAL A 133 30.63 -33.15 -13.65
N VAL A 134 30.17 -33.49 -12.46
CA VAL A 134 30.91 -34.34 -11.48
C VAL A 134 30.86 -35.83 -11.87
N ASN A 135 29.75 -36.28 -12.45
CA ASN A 135 29.57 -37.68 -12.83
C ASN A 135 30.11 -38.04 -14.23
N ASP A 136 30.64 -37.05 -14.96
CA ASP A 136 31.18 -37.22 -16.29
C ASP A 136 32.62 -37.79 -16.23
N SER A 137 32.75 -39.10 -16.44
CA SER A 137 34.04 -39.81 -16.47
C SER A 137 34.53 -40.05 -17.91
N ASP A 138 33.76 -39.66 -18.94
CA ASP A 138 34.03 -39.92 -20.32
C ASP A 138 34.48 -38.63 -21.10
N PRO A 139 35.60 -38.64 -21.83
CA PRO A 139 36.09 -37.48 -22.57
C PRO A 139 35.10 -36.85 -23.55
N ASP A 140 34.26 -37.64 -24.19
CA ASP A 140 33.27 -37.16 -25.18
C ASP A 140 32.07 -36.46 -24.47
N SER A 141 31.70 -36.88 -23.28
CA SER A 141 30.65 -36.28 -22.52
C SER A 141 31.06 -34.91 -21.94
N PHE A 142 32.38 -34.69 -21.69
CA PHE A 142 32.91 -33.39 -21.25
C PHE A 142 32.63 -32.25 -22.22
N VAL A 143 32.65 -32.51 -23.54
CA VAL A 143 32.32 -31.50 -24.55
C VAL A 143 30.85 -31.11 -24.51
N VAL A 144 29.97 -32.07 -24.26
CA VAL A 144 28.52 -31.85 -24.13
C VAL A 144 28.21 -31.06 -22.83
N SER A 145 28.81 -31.45 -21.73
CA SER A 145 28.67 -30.79 -20.42
C SER A 145 29.16 -29.34 -20.46
N ARG A 146 30.30 -29.07 -21.13
CA ARG A 146 30.82 -27.73 -21.37
C ARG A 146 29.89 -26.86 -22.20
N ARG A 147 29.24 -27.45 -23.21
CA ARG A 147 28.26 -26.74 -24.06
C ARG A 147 26.99 -26.41 -23.28
N LEU A 148 26.50 -27.31 -22.43
CA LEU A 148 25.39 -27.10 -21.52
C LEU A 148 25.67 -25.99 -20.49
N LEU A 149 26.82 -26.02 -19.84
CA LEU A 149 27.28 -24.98 -18.92
C LEU A 149 27.31 -23.60 -19.59
N ARG A 150 27.91 -23.51 -20.79
CA ARG A 150 27.98 -22.26 -21.54
C ARG A 150 26.62 -21.68 -21.89
N LYS A 151 25.59 -22.52 -22.08
CA LYS A 151 24.23 -22.11 -22.41
C LYS A 151 23.42 -21.78 -21.19
N GLN A 152 23.59 -22.52 -20.11
CA GLN A 152 22.73 -22.39 -18.90
C GLN A 152 23.26 -21.37 -17.86
N LEU A 153 24.58 -21.23 -17.72
CA LEU A 153 25.18 -20.32 -16.74
C LEU A 153 24.73 -18.86 -16.91
N PRO A 154 24.72 -18.29 -18.15
CA PRO A 154 24.24 -16.91 -18.33
C PRO A 154 22.78 -16.73 -17.94
N VAL A 155 21.92 -17.71 -18.25
CA VAL A 155 20.50 -17.69 -17.92
C VAL A 155 20.30 -17.72 -16.40
N LEU A 156 21.05 -18.57 -15.70
CA LEU A 156 21.01 -18.64 -14.23
C LEU A 156 21.51 -17.36 -13.58
N THR A 157 22.58 -16.77 -14.09
CA THR A 157 23.13 -15.51 -13.61
C THR A 157 22.13 -14.37 -13.78
N GLN A 158 21.46 -14.31 -14.93
CA GLN A 158 20.44 -13.29 -15.19
C GLN A 158 19.22 -13.47 -14.26
N ARG A 159 18.74 -14.70 -14.06
CA ARG A 159 17.64 -14.99 -13.12
C ARG A 159 18.02 -14.64 -11.68
N LEU A 160 19.25 -14.94 -11.27
CA LEU A 160 19.75 -14.55 -9.93
C LEU A 160 19.80 -13.04 -9.79
N LYS A 161 20.29 -12.32 -10.79
CA LYS A 161 20.33 -10.86 -10.82
C LYS A 161 18.92 -10.28 -10.67
N MET A 162 17.94 -10.76 -11.44
CA MET A 162 16.54 -10.32 -11.35
C MET A 162 15.92 -10.63 -9.97
N ALA A 163 16.23 -11.78 -9.38
CA ALA A 163 15.76 -12.12 -8.03
C ALA A 163 16.36 -11.20 -6.97
N LEU A 164 17.62 -10.81 -7.09
CA LEU A 164 18.30 -9.87 -6.20
C LEU A 164 17.80 -8.43 -6.39
N GLU A 165 17.53 -8.01 -7.61
CA GLU A 165 16.94 -6.69 -7.90
C GLU A 165 15.57 -6.55 -7.26
N LYS A 166 14.73 -7.60 -7.31
CA LYS A 166 13.42 -7.63 -6.63
C LYS A 166 13.53 -7.56 -5.09
N LEU A 167 14.64 -7.97 -4.50
CA LEU A 167 14.92 -7.83 -3.07
C LEU A 167 15.37 -6.40 -2.70
N HIS A 168 16.07 -5.73 -3.60
CA HIS A 168 16.64 -4.40 -3.35
C HIS A 168 15.66 -3.26 -3.66
N THR A 169 14.61 -3.52 -4.42
CA THR A 169 13.57 -2.53 -4.68
C THR A 169 12.61 -2.57 -3.49
N PRO A 170 12.63 -1.59 -2.57
CA PRO A 170 11.62 -1.52 -1.53
C PRO A 170 10.25 -1.41 -2.21
N ALA A 171 9.23 -2.08 -1.66
CA ALA A 171 7.85 -2.05 -2.13
C ALA A 171 7.17 -0.65 -2.02
N THR A 172 7.94 0.40 -1.88
CA THR A 172 7.58 1.82 -1.82
C THR A 172 7.90 2.56 -3.11
N THR A 173 7.91 1.89 -4.24
CA THR A 173 7.74 2.63 -5.47
C THR A 173 6.28 3.06 -5.49
N GLU A 174 6.01 4.34 -5.33
CA GLU A 174 4.76 4.94 -5.78
C GLU A 174 4.52 4.31 -7.14
N GLN A 175 3.44 3.55 -7.26
CA GLN A 175 3.06 2.93 -8.53
C GLN A 175 2.95 4.11 -9.51
N GLU A 176 3.89 4.24 -10.43
CA GLU A 176 3.79 5.22 -11.49
C GLU A 176 2.49 4.95 -12.23
N SER A 177 1.51 5.77 -11.88
CA SER A 177 0.19 5.71 -12.48
C SER A 177 0.23 6.54 -13.74
N VAL A 178 0.03 5.93 -14.88
CA VAL A 178 0.03 6.56 -16.20
C VAL A 178 -1.33 6.41 -16.87
N TYR A 179 -1.65 7.30 -17.79
CA TYR A 179 -2.85 7.13 -18.62
C TYR A 179 -2.69 5.91 -19.53
N LEU A 180 -3.76 5.14 -19.68
CA LEU A 180 -3.76 3.90 -20.48
C LEU A 180 -3.30 4.14 -21.93
N LYS A 181 -3.65 5.27 -22.53
CA LYS A 181 -3.23 5.65 -23.90
C LYS A 181 -1.73 5.89 -23.98
N ASP A 182 -1.15 6.59 -23.01
CA ASP A 182 0.28 6.90 -22.98
C ASP A 182 1.08 5.62 -22.78
N TRP A 183 0.65 4.76 -21.85
CA TRP A 183 1.23 3.45 -21.64
C TRP A 183 1.16 2.57 -22.91
N TRP A 184 0.01 2.55 -23.60
CA TRP A 184 -0.17 1.77 -24.83
C TRP A 184 0.72 2.27 -25.98
N ASN A 185 0.92 3.58 -26.10
CA ASN A 185 1.81 4.16 -27.11
C ASN A 185 3.29 3.84 -26.81
N ASP A 186 3.68 3.89 -25.55
CA ASP A 186 5.01 3.53 -25.11
C ASP A 186 5.27 2.03 -25.32
N LEU A 187 4.32 1.18 -25.01
CA LEU A 187 4.39 -0.27 -25.28
C LEU A 187 4.64 -0.57 -26.75
N LYS A 188 3.92 0.08 -27.67
CA LYS A 188 4.13 -0.07 -29.12
C LYS A 188 5.53 0.34 -29.55
N SER A 189 6.11 1.36 -28.93
CA SER A 189 7.45 1.84 -29.25
C SER A 189 8.54 0.90 -28.77
N ARG A 190 8.33 0.26 -27.62
CA ARG A 190 9.28 -0.67 -26.99
C ARG A 190 9.29 -2.05 -27.62
N ILE A 191 8.15 -2.52 -28.11
CA ILE A 191 7.99 -3.89 -28.62
C ILE A 191 7.81 -3.85 -30.13
N THR A 192 8.91 -4.12 -30.84
CA THR A 192 8.91 -4.28 -32.30
C THR A 192 9.06 -5.77 -32.64
N LEU A 193 7.93 -6.47 -32.72
CA LEU A 193 7.91 -7.87 -33.21
C LEU A 193 7.49 -7.89 -34.68
N ALA A 194 8.26 -8.59 -35.50
CA ALA A 194 7.91 -8.81 -36.91
C ALA A 194 6.56 -9.57 -36.99
N ASN A 195 5.65 -9.08 -37.83
CA ASN A 195 4.29 -9.63 -38.04
C ASN A 195 3.30 -9.48 -36.87
N THR A 196 3.45 -8.47 -36.00
CA THR A 196 2.51 -8.19 -34.94
C THR A 196 1.63 -6.99 -35.25
N LEU A 197 0.31 -7.16 -35.20
CA LEU A 197 -0.66 -6.08 -35.36
C LEU A 197 -1.11 -5.60 -33.99
N TYR A 198 -0.85 -4.34 -33.68
CA TYR A 198 -1.30 -3.69 -32.44
C TYR A 198 -2.59 -2.94 -32.69
N GLN A 199 -3.71 -3.45 -32.17
CA GLN A 199 -5.01 -2.79 -32.26
C GLN A 199 -5.61 -2.65 -30.87
N ALA A 200 -6.04 -1.44 -30.51
CA ALA A 200 -6.78 -1.18 -29.28
C ALA A 200 -7.99 -0.27 -29.57
N VAL A 201 -9.13 -0.63 -29.01
CA VAL A 201 -10.34 0.19 -28.99
C VAL A 201 -10.53 0.63 -27.55
N LEU A 202 -10.13 1.87 -27.24
CA LEU A 202 -10.22 2.42 -25.89
C LEU A 202 -11.46 3.31 -25.78
N CYS A 203 -12.46 2.86 -25.03
CA CYS A 203 -13.68 3.63 -24.75
C CYS A 203 -13.48 4.73 -23.70
N SER A 204 -12.40 4.61 -22.89
CA SER A 204 -12.02 5.56 -21.84
C SER A 204 -10.50 5.56 -21.71
N ASP A 205 -9.96 6.56 -21.00
CA ASP A 205 -8.53 6.68 -20.73
C ASP A 205 -8.28 6.69 -19.21
N PRO A 206 -8.44 5.53 -18.53
CA PRO A 206 -8.22 5.42 -17.10
C PRO A 206 -6.73 5.53 -16.77
N VAL A 207 -6.46 5.97 -15.55
CA VAL A 207 -5.11 5.91 -14.97
C VAL A 207 -4.86 4.49 -14.48
N ILE A 208 -3.76 3.87 -14.91
CA ILE A 208 -3.39 2.49 -14.62
C ILE A 208 -2.02 2.41 -13.97
N PRO A 209 -1.73 1.39 -13.13
CA PRO A 209 -0.40 1.12 -12.63
C PRO A 209 0.46 0.49 -13.75
N ALA A 210 1.44 1.26 -14.27
CA ALA A 210 2.28 0.85 -15.41
C ALA A 210 2.98 -0.49 -15.17
N ASP A 211 3.61 -0.67 -14.00
CA ASP A 211 4.38 -1.88 -13.64
C ASP A 211 3.56 -3.17 -13.70
N LEU A 212 2.28 -3.09 -13.29
CA LEU A 212 1.39 -4.25 -13.32
C LEU A 212 1.09 -4.65 -14.77
N PHE A 213 0.80 -3.67 -15.63
CA PHE A 213 0.48 -3.90 -17.03
C PHE A 213 1.69 -4.36 -17.83
N ASP A 214 2.88 -3.81 -17.56
CA ASP A 214 4.15 -4.24 -18.14
C ASP A 214 4.43 -5.71 -17.77
N SER A 215 4.27 -6.08 -16.50
CA SER A 215 4.47 -7.47 -16.06
C SER A 215 3.53 -8.46 -16.75
N VAL A 216 2.27 -8.08 -16.99
CA VAL A 216 1.30 -8.93 -17.71
C VAL A 216 1.72 -9.10 -19.17
N VAL A 217 2.12 -8.02 -19.85
CA VAL A 217 2.54 -8.05 -21.26
C VAL A 217 3.82 -8.85 -21.42
N ASP A 218 4.82 -8.67 -20.56
CA ASP A 218 6.07 -9.43 -20.60
C ASP A 218 5.82 -10.93 -20.46
N ASN A 219 4.94 -11.34 -19.53
CA ASN A 219 4.54 -12.74 -19.39
C ASN A 219 3.83 -13.30 -20.64
N LEU A 220 2.96 -12.49 -21.27
CA LEU A 220 2.29 -12.90 -22.52
C LEU A 220 3.27 -13.05 -23.67
N LEU A 221 4.24 -12.12 -23.81
CA LEU A 221 5.25 -12.16 -24.84
C LEU A 221 6.24 -13.32 -24.66
N GLU A 222 6.61 -13.64 -23.42
CA GLU A 222 7.44 -14.81 -23.12
C GLU A 222 6.73 -16.12 -23.51
N ASN A 223 5.42 -16.22 -23.26
CA ASN A 223 4.62 -17.38 -23.64
C ASN A 223 4.45 -17.54 -25.16
N ILE A 224 4.51 -16.46 -25.93
CA ILE A 224 4.43 -16.49 -27.40
C ILE A 224 5.78 -16.87 -28.05
N ARG A 225 6.90 -16.60 -27.35
CA ARG A 225 8.25 -16.91 -27.82
C ARG A 225 8.70 -18.35 -27.59
N ASN A 226 8.00 -19.08 -26.69
CA ASN A 226 8.23 -20.50 -26.40
C ASN A 226 7.30 -21.39 -27.23
#